data_d554e9669691ba566651579f405bf0c3
#
_entry.id   d554e9669691ba566651579f405bf0c3
#
_cell.length_a   1.000
_cell.length_b   1.000
_cell.length_c   1.000
_cell.angle_alpha   90.00
_cell.angle_beta   90.00
_cell.angle_gamma   90.00
#
_symmetry.space_group_name_H-M   'P 1'
#
loop_
_entity.id
_entity.type
_entity.pdbx_description
1 polymer ?
#
loop_
_entity_poly.entity_id
_entity_poly.type
_entity_poly.pdbx_seq_one_letter_code
_entity_poly.pdbx_strand_id
1 'polypeptide(L)'
;MANISPSILCGVDVSKDTLDIATTNEITTQIHNTREGISQWLASLPEGSKIALESTGRYHEAFLDLAVGAGFEVYILNGHQLHHYRQAVGPRAKT
;
A
#
# COMPACT_ATOMS: atom_id res chain seq x y z
N MET A 1 8.10 1.10 -25.38
CA MET A 1 7.75 1.10 -24.95
C MET A 1 7.41 0.71 -24.29
N ALA A 2 7.18 0.84 -24.18
CA ALA A 2 6.98 0.50 -23.27
C ALA A 2 6.27 -0.36 -22.78
N ASN A 3 6.37 -1.17 -22.40
CA ASN A 3 5.70 -2.04 -21.88
C ASN A 3 5.66 -1.91 -20.51
N ILE A 4 5.32 -0.80 -19.96
CA ILE A 4 5.12 -0.57 -18.61
C ILE A 4 3.74 -0.94 -18.23
N SER A 5 3.59 -1.77 -17.24
CA SER A 5 2.26 -2.10 -16.75
C SER A 5 1.62 -0.85 -16.19
N PRO A 6 0.35 -0.62 -16.48
CA PRO A 6 -0.31 0.54 -15.91
C PRO A 6 -0.34 0.42 -14.39
N SER A 7 -0.19 1.53 -13.73
CA SER A 7 -0.36 1.54 -12.28
C SER A 7 -1.81 1.26 -11.94
N ILE A 8 -2.04 0.71 -10.77
CA ILE A 8 -3.38 0.36 -10.35
C ILE A 8 -3.66 0.98 -9.01
N LEU A 9 -4.94 1.01 -8.68
CA LEU A 9 -5.38 1.45 -7.36
C LEU A 9 -5.79 0.23 -6.59
N CYS A 10 -5.28 0.09 -5.38
CA CYS A 10 -5.57 -1.04 -4.52
C CYS A 10 -6.33 -0.57 -3.30
N GLY A 11 -7.39 -1.28 -2.95
CA GLY A 11 -8.08 -1.07 -1.69
C GLY A 11 -7.72 -2.19 -0.75
N VAL A 12 -7.32 -1.84 0.47
CA VAL A 12 -6.85 -2.83 1.44
C VAL A 12 -7.69 -2.75 2.70
N ASP A 13 -8.24 -3.89 3.09
CA ASP A 13 -8.97 -4.01 4.33
C ASP A 13 -8.08 -4.77 5.30
N VAL A 14 -7.68 -4.10 6.37
CA VAL A 14 -6.66 -4.61 7.28
C VAL A 14 -7.29 -5.25 8.49
N SER A 15 -6.86 -6.45 8.82
CA SER A 15 -7.21 -7.04 10.08
C SER A 15 -5.94 -7.55 10.76
N LYS A 16 -6.11 -8.10 11.93
CA LYS A 16 -4.95 -8.48 12.73
C LYS A 16 -4.04 -9.47 12.00
N ASP A 17 -4.64 -10.47 11.39
CA ASP A 17 -3.86 -11.57 10.82
C ASP A 17 -3.79 -11.55 9.31
N THR A 18 -4.70 -10.84 8.65
CA THR A 18 -4.77 -10.88 7.20
C THR A 18 -5.10 -9.53 6.62
N LEU A 19 -4.82 -9.39 5.34
CA LEU A 19 -5.19 -8.21 4.57
C LEU A 19 -5.99 -8.70 3.36
N ASP A 20 -7.16 -8.09 3.16
CA ASP A 20 -7.96 -8.37 1.97
C ASP A 20 -7.75 -7.23 0.99
N ILE A 21 -7.34 -7.56 -0.21
CA ILE A 21 -6.90 -6.57 -1.18
C ILE A 21 -7.76 -6.69 -2.42
N ALA A 22 -8.29 -5.56 -2.87
CA ALA A 22 -9.03 -5.48 -4.12
C ALA A 22 -8.34 -4.47 -5.02
N THR A 23 -8.25 -4.78 -6.29
CA THR A 23 -7.55 -3.90 -7.21
C THR A 23 -8.51 -3.46 -8.31
N THR A 24 -8.13 -2.40 -9.02
CA THR A 24 -8.98 -1.85 -10.07
C THR A 24 -9.11 -2.77 -11.27
N ASN A 25 -8.23 -3.75 -11.41
CA ASN A 25 -8.40 -4.73 -12.47
C ASN A 25 -9.15 -5.96 -11.97
N GLU A 26 -9.89 -5.78 -10.90
CA GLU A 26 -10.86 -6.75 -10.39
C GLU A 26 -10.24 -8.03 -9.83
N ILE A 27 -9.04 -7.92 -9.35
CA ILE A 27 -8.40 -9.03 -8.68
C ILE A 27 -8.56 -8.85 -7.19
N THR A 28 -9.03 -9.87 -6.51
CA THR A 28 -9.08 -9.85 -5.06
C THR A 28 -8.14 -10.91 -4.52
N THR A 29 -7.47 -10.57 -3.46
CA THR A 29 -6.43 -11.42 -2.88
C THR A 29 -6.43 -11.25 -1.38
N GLN A 30 -6.12 -12.31 -0.68
CA GLN A 30 -5.91 -12.22 0.76
C GLN A 30 -4.47 -12.63 1.05
N ILE A 31 -3.78 -11.84 1.84
CA ILE A 31 -2.43 -12.14 2.24
C ILE A 31 -2.33 -12.11 3.76
N HIS A 32 -1.28 -12.69 4.28
CA HIS A 32 -1.04 -12.61 5.72
C HIS A 32 -0.52 -11.24 6.10
N ASN A 33 -0.96 -10.76 7.25
CA ASN A 33 -0.50 -9.46 7.75
C ASN A 33 0.84 -9.66 8.45
N THR A 34 1.85 -10.00 7.68
CA THR A 34 3.21 -10.19 8.15
C THR A 34 4.15 -9.43 7.23
N ARG A 35 5.32 -9.10 7.72
CA ARG A 35 6.26 -8.37 6.90
C ARG A 35 6.62 -9.14 5.63
N GLU A 36 6.76 -10.45 5.74
CA GLU A 36 7.03 -11.28 4.58
C GLU A 36 5.90 -11.26 3.56
N GLY A 37 4.68 -11.49 4.02
CA GLY A 37 3.53 -11.52 3.11
C GLY A 37 3.31 -10.20 2.44
N ILE A 38 3.45 -9.12 3.18
CA ILE A 38 3.28 -7.77 2.65
C ILE A 38 4.37 -7.47 1.63
N SER A 39 5.61 -7.79 1.96
CA SER A 39 6.72 -7.49 1.06
C SER A 39 6.59 -8.25 -0.26
N GLN A 40 6.18 -9.50 -0.19
CA GLN A 40 5.99 -10.29 -1.40
C GLN A 40 4.90 -9.70 -2.28
N TRP A 41 3.81 -9.28 -1.66
CA TRP A 41 2.72 -8.69 -2.43
C TRP A 41 3.13 -7.37 -3.05
N LEU A 42 3.82 -6.52 -2.28
CA LEU A 42 4.26 -5.23 -2.79
C LEU A 42 5.21 -5.40 -3.98
N ALA A 43 6.03 -6.45 -3.95
CA ALA A 43 6.96 -6.69 -5.05
C ALA A 43 6.24 -7.03 -6.35
N SER A 44 4.98 -7.44 -6.26
CA SER A 44 4.20 -7.78 -7.46
C SER A 44 3.43 -6.59 -8.02
N LEU A 45 3.41 -5.47 -7.32
CA LEU A 45 2.63 -4.31 -7.77
C LEU A 45 3.37 -3.50 -8.82
N PRO A 46 2.68 -3.04 -9.84
CA PRO A 46 3.31 -2.13 -10.79
C PRO A 46 3.77 -0.85 -10.10
N GLU A 47 4.88 -0.37 -10.55
CA GLU A 47 5.43 0.87 -10.02
C GLU A 47 4.44 2.00 -10.23
N GLY A 48 4.32 2.87 -9.25
CA GLY A 48 3.39 3.99 -9.34
C GLY A 48 1.97 3.67 -8.90
N SER A 49 1.72 2.44 -8.50
CA SER A 49 0.39 2.08 -7.99
C SER A 49 0.10 2.82 -6.69
N LYS A 50 -1.18 3.04 -6.43
CA LYS A 50 -1.62 3.73 -5.23
C LYS A 50 -2.42 2.77 -4.38
N ILE A 51 -2.31 2.94 -3.07
CA ILE A 51 -2.92 2.04 -2.12
C ILE A 51 -3.80 2.86 -1.18
N ALA A 52 -5.04 2.43 -1.02
CA ALA A 52 -5.96 3.09 -0.11
C ALA A 52 -6.41 2.06 0.92
N LEU A 53 -6.43 2.45 2.17
CA LEU A 53 -6.90 1.55 3.20
C LEU A 53 -7.67 2.31 4.26
N GLU A 54 -8.50 1.58 4.97
CA GLU A 54 -9.24 2.13 6.09
C GLU A 54 -8.61 1.57 7.36
N SER A 55 -8.32 2.45 8.29
CA SER A 55 -7.64 2.07 9.53
C SER A 55 -8.60 2.13 10.69
N THR A 56 -8.73 1.03 11.41
CA THR A 56 -9.56 0.99 12.61
C THR A 56 -8.74 0.63 13.83
N GLY A 57 -7.46 0.73 13.75
CA GLY A 57 -6.58 0.43 14.88
C GLY A 57 -5.16 0.58 14.41
N ARG A 58 -4.32 -0.31 14.89
CA ARG A 58 -2.91 -0.18 14.58
C ARG A 58 -2.37 -1.33 13.73
N TYR A 59 -3.25 -2.20 13.27
CA TYR A 59 -2.78 -3.38 12.53
C TYR A 59 -2.24 -3.03 11.16
N HIS A 60 -2.43 -1.78 10.71
CA HIS A 60 -1.94 -1.32 9.43
C HIS A 60 -0.49 -0.81 9.47
N GLU A 61 0.11 -0.73 10.64
CA GLU A 61 1.40 -0.03 10.78
C GLU A 61 2.51 -0.68 9.98
N ALA A 62 2.60 -2.01 10.04
CA ALA A 62 3.65 -2.69 9.27
C ALA A 62 3.43 -2.52 7.78
N PHE A 63 2.18 -2.59 7.35
CA PHE A 63 1.85 -2.40 5.95
C PHE A 63 2.25 -1.01 5.47
N LEU A 64 1.88 0.02 6.24
CA LEU A 64 2.21 1.38 5.88
C LEU A 64 3.71 1.57 5.75
N ASP A 65 4.45 1.08 6.74
CA ASP A 65 5.89 1.22 6.75
C ASP A 65 6.52 0.58 5.53
N LEU A 66 6.11 -0.63 5.20
CA LEU A 66 6.68 -1.36 4.08
C LEU A 66 6.26 -0.77 2.75
N ALA A 67 5.01 -0.36 2.62
CA ALA A 67 4.51 0.18 1.36
C ALA A 67 5.16 1.51 1.02
N VAL A 68 5.26 2.39 2.01
CA VAL A 68 5.90 3.69 1.79
C VAL A 68 7.39 3.48 1.52
N GLY A 69 8.02 2.57 2.27
CA GLY A 69 9.43 2.27 2.05
C GLY A 69 9.71 1.70 0.67
N ALA A 70 8.73 1.03 0.08
CA ALA A 70 8.87 0.49 -1.26
C ALA A 70 8.55 1.51 -2.35
N GLY A 71 8.18 2.73 -1.97
CA GLY A 71 7.96 3.80 -2.93
C GLY A 71 6.52 4.01 -3.35
N PHE A 72 5.58 3.35 -2.72
CA PHE A 72 4.17 3.53 -3.06
C PHE A 72 3.53 4.66 -2.27
N GLU A 73 2.52 5.28 -2.86
CA GLU A 73 1.72 6.26 -2.15
C GLU A 73 0.59 5.53 -1.45
N VAL A 74 0.37 5.86 -0.20
CA VAL A 74 -0.64 5.20 0.62
C VAL A 74 -1.58 6.26 1.17
N TYR A 75 -2.86 6.01 1.00
CA TYR A 75 -3.92 6.87 1.52
C TYR A 75 -4.65 6.12 2.61
N ILE A 76 -4.69 6.68 3.79
CA ILE A 76 -5.35 6.03 4.93
C ILE A 76 -6.53 6.87 5.36
N LEU A 77 -7.70 6.24 5.38
CA LEU A 77 -8.89 6.88 5.91
C LEU A 77 -9.03 6.46 7.36
N ASN A 78 -9.00 7.45 8.24
CA ASN A 78 -9.11 7.21 9.66
C ASN A 78 -10.18 8.15 10.20
N GLY A 79 -11.34 7.59 10.54
CA GLY A 79 -12.46 8.40 10.90
C GLY A 79 -12.91 9.24 9.71
N HIS A 80 -12.90 10.53 9.86
CA HIS A 80 -13.28 11.44 8.78
C HIS A 80 -12.09 12.09 8.12
N GLN A 81 -10.88 11.63 8.44
CA GLN A 81 -9.67 12.26 7.92
C GLN A 81 -8.96 11.32 6.99
N LEU A 82 -8.52 11.88 5.87
CA LEU A 82 -7.73 11.13 4.89
C LEU A 82 -6.28 11.60 5.01
N HIS A 83 -5.40 10.65 5.22
CA HIS A 83 -3.98 10.94 5.31
C HIS A 83 -3.25 10.35 4.13
N HIS A 84 -2.33 11.12 3.57
CA HIS A 84 -1.55 10.70 2.41
C HIS A 84 -0.10 10.54 2.82
N TYR A 85 0.43 9.36 2.58
CA TYR A 85 1.81 9.02 2.93
C TYR A 85 2.57 8.67 1.66
N ARG A 86 3.76 9.20 1.55
CA ARG A 86 4.62 8.80 0.46
C ARG A 86 6.06 9.05 0.87
N GLN A 87 6.96 8.35 0.20
CA GLN A 87 8.35 8.48 0.50
C GLN A 87 8.84 9.84 0.06
N ALA A 88 9.63 10.47 0.90
CA ALA A 88 10.25 11.72 0.53
C ALA A 88 11.23 11.48 -0.59
N VAL A 89 11.26 12.38 -1.56
CA VAL A 89 12.14 12.22 -2.70
C VAL A 89 12.98 13.47 -2.85
N GLY A 90 14.05 13.33 -3.57
CA GLY A 90 14.91 14.42 -3.89
C GLY A 90 16.01 14.56 -2.89
N PRO A 91 16.96 15.38 -3.24
CA PRO A 91 18.10 15.53 -2.37
C PRO A 91 17.74 16.15 -1.04
N ARG A 92 16.63 16.87 -1.04
CA ARG A 92 16.25 17.43 0.13
C ARG A 92 15.82 16.49 1.09
N ALA A 93 15.57 15.34 0.67
CA ALA A 93 15.14 14.37 1.60
C ALA A 93 16.14 14.21 2.67
N LYS A 94 17.19 14.57 2.45
CA LYS A 94 18.03 14.44 3.29
C LYS A 94 18.44 15.50 3.79
N THR A 95 18.15 16.15 3.62
CA THR A 95 18.64 17.19 4.12
C THR A 95 18.41 17.69 4.99
#